data_2282e164494ce370647d4e05d0eed2ce
#
_entry.id   2282e164494ce370647d4e05d0eed2ce
#
_cell.length_a   1.000
_cell.length_b   1.000
_cell.length_c   1.000
_cell.angle_alpha   90.00
_cell.angle_beta   90.00
_cell.angle_gamma   90.00
#
_symmetry.space_group_name_H-M   'P 1'
#
loop_
_entity.id
_entity.type
_entity.pdbx_description
1 polymer ?
#
loop_
_entity_poly.entity_id
_entity_poly.type
_entity_poly.pdbx_seq_one_letter_code
_entity_poly.pdbx_strand_id
1 'polypeptide(L)'
;EMSASLVGSEMCIRDRADYIITGQWAKKAFQEAQKYGDVVAAASSADKTFTYIPKTKPEDFREDADYVYICMNNTIYGTVYKELPPVGDKVLIADVSSCALSEPLDISKFGMVYFGAQKNVAPAGLVVAIIREDLLGNARDITPIMMNYKVQADADSLYNTPPCWTIYICKLVLDWIKEEFGSLEAMKAHNEKKAAILYNFLDNSKMFRGTVVPEDRSLMNVPFVTDSDELNAKFIKEATEAGFVNLKGHRTVGGMRASIYNAMPIEGVEKLVEFMKKFEEENA
;
A
#
# COMPACT_ATOMS: atom_id res chain seq x y z
N GLU A 1 4.10 12.54 1.35
CA GLU A 1 5.50 13.01 1.57
C GLU A 1 6.03 12.71 2.97
N MET A 2 5.19 12.64 4.02
CA MET A 2 5.65 12.33 5.39
C MET A 2 6.07 10.86 5.59
N SER A 3 5.50 9.90 4.87
CA SER A 3 5.81 8.48 5.06
C SER A 3 7.24 8.09 4.68
N ALA A 4 7.87 8.79 3.74
CA ALA A 4 9.24 8.51 3.33
C ALA A 4 10.29 9.05 4.33
N SER A 5 9.95 10.09 5.09
CA SER A 5 10.86 10.68 6.07
C SER A 5 10.85 9.95 7.42
N LEU A 6 9.80 9.15 7.71
CA LEU A 6 9.69 8.40 8.96
C LEU A 6 10.70 7.25 9.05
N VAL A 7 11.12 6.68 7.94
CA VAL A 7 11.95 5.46 7.91
C VAL A 7 13.42 5.71 8.26
N GLY A 8 13.95 6.91 8.04
CA GLY A 8 15.36 7.23 8.32
C GLY A 8 15.61 7.98 9.63
N SER A 9 14.60 8.19 10.46
CA SER A 9 14.73 9.09 11.61
C SER A 9 15.24 8.44 12.89
N GLU A 10 15.10 7.13 13.07
CA GLU A 10 15.34 6.44 14.34
C GLU A 10 16.42 5.36 14.28
N MET A 11 16.86 4.94 13.09
CA MET A 11 17.80 3.83 12.98
C MET A 11 19.19 4.36 12.67
N CYS A 12 20.11 4.16 13.60
CA CYS A 12 21.58 4.32 13.61
C CYS A 12 22.29 5.42 12.77
N ILE A 13 23.44 5.84 13.29
CA ILE A 13 24.33 6.92 12.79
C ILE A 13 24.87 6.69 11.37
N ARG A 14 24.75 5.48 10.82
CA ARG A 14 25.18 5.08 9.47
C ARG A 14 24.31 3.96 8.94
N ASP A 15 23.00 4.20 8.86
CA ASP A 15 22.07 3.16 8.38
C ASP A 15 22.49 2.64 7.01
N ARG A 16 22.69 1.34 6.94
CA ARG A 16 22.80 0.60 5.70
C ARG A 16 21.49 -0.11 5.48
N ALA A 17 20.78 0.25 4.44
CA ALA A 17 19.46 -0.28 4.19
C ALA A 17 19.29 -0.80 2.78
N ASP A 18 18.56 -1.89 2.66
CA ASP A 18 18.22 -2.52 1.41
C ASP A 18 16.74 -2.32 1.10
N TYR A 19 16.46 -1.83 -0.10
CA TYR A 19 15.11 -1.52 -0.54
C TYR A 19 14.67 -2.44 -1.67
N ILE A 20 13.44 -2.95 -1.61
CA ILE A 20 12.80 -3.61 -2.75
C ILE A 20 11.86 -2.59 -3.40
N ILE A 21 12.21 -2.17 -4.62
CA ILE A 21 11.52 -1.10 -5.33
C ILE A 21 10.43 -1.70 -6.22
N THR A 22 9.21 -1.76 -5.69
CA THR A 22 8.03 -2.34 -6.36
C THR A 22 7.01 -1.30 -6.81
N GLY A 23 7.34 -0.02 -6.71
CA GLY A 23 6.46 1.04 -7.13
C GLY A 23 6.97 2.43 -6.79
N GLN A 24 6.15 3.44 -7.08
CA GLN A 24 6.50 4.84 -6.89
C GLN A 24 6.76 5.21 -5.42
N TRP A 25 6.01 4.63 -4.49
CA TRP A 25 6.17 4.93 -3.06
C TRP A 25 7.45 4.33 -2.50
N ALA A 26 7.75 3.06 -2.83
CA ALA A 26 9.02 2.45 -2.49
C ALA A 26 10.20 3.21 -3.12
N LYS A 27 10.07 3.66 -4.39
CA LYS A 27 11.10 4.47 -5.05
C LYS A 27 11.33 5.81 -4.35
N LYS A 28 10.26 6.50 -3.93
CA LYS A 28 10.37 7.76 -3.19
C LYS A 28 11.01 7.57 -1.81
N ALA A 29 10.61 6.51 -1.09
CA ALA A 29 11.20 6.15 0.19
C ALA A 29 12.71 5.87 0.04
N PHE A 30 13.10 5.09 -0.97
CA PHE A 30 14.50 4.84 -1.32
C PHE A 30 15.28 6.12 -1.59
N GLN A 31 14.75 7.00 -2.46
CA GLN A 31 15.41 8.27 -2.79
C GLN A 31 15.57 9.20 -1.60
N GLU A 32 14.61 9.19 -0.68
CA GLU A 32 14.69 9.99 0.54
C GLU A 32 15.72 9.40 1.51
N ALA A 33 15.71 8.08 1.72
CA ALA A 33 16.63 7.39 2.61
C ALA A 33 18.11 7.57 2.20
N GLN A 34 18.40 7.66 0.91
CA GLN A 34 19.76 7.94 0.38
C GLN A 34 20.36 9.26 0.88
N LYS A 35 19.55 10.18 1.41
CA LYS A 35 20.05 11.42 2.02
C LYS A 35 20.60 11.22 3.43
N TYR A 36 20.27 10.11 4.07
CA TYR A 36 20.54 9.85 5.48
C TYR A 36 21.49 8.70 5.73
N GLY A 37 21.61 7.74 4.81
CA GLY A 37 22.41 6.54 4.98
C GLY A 37 22.94 5.95 3.69
N ASP A 38 23.62 4.81 3.80
CA ASP A 38 24.08 3.99 2.68
C ASP A 38 22.97 3.02 2.27
N VAL A 39 22.22 3.39 1.24
CA VAL A 39 21.00 2.71 0.84
C VAL A 39 21.12 2.16 -0.59
N VAL A 40 20.82 0.88 -0.76
CA VAL A 40 20.84 0.23 -2.07
C VAL A 40 19.49 -0.37 -2.45
N ALA A 41 19.24 -0.50 -3.73
CA ALA A 41 18.11 -1.24 -4.26
C ALA A 41 18.52 -2.72 -4.42
N ALA A 42 18.08 -3.58 -3.49
CA ALA A 42 18.34 -5.01 -3.54
C ALA A 42 17.58 -5.69 -4.69
N ALA A 43 16.37 -5.24 -4.97
CA ALA A 43 15.58 -5.71 -6.11
C ALA A 43 14.63 -4.61 -6.62
N SER A 44 14.19 -4.75 -7.87
CA SER A 44 13.22 -3.83 -8.46
C SER A 44 12.42 -4.51 -9.55
N SER A 45 11.13 -4.17 -9.69
CA SER A 45 10.27 -4.57 -10.81
C SER A 45 10.01 -3.45 -11.82
N ALA A 46 10.88 -2.44 -11.83
CA ALA A 46 10.78 -1.31 -12.77
C ALA A 46 10.94 -1.71 -14.25
N ASP A 47 11.61 -2.83 -14.52
CA ASP A 47 11.79 -3.42 -15.86
C ASP A 47 10.46 -3.72 -16.56
N LYS A 48 9.43 -4.08 -15.80
CA LYS A 48 8.06 -4.33 -16.28
C LYS A 48 7.04 -3.35 -15.68
N THR A 49 7.44 -2.13 -15.47
CA THR A 49 6.56 -1.06 -14.97
C THR A 49 5.83 -1.45 -13.67
N PHE A 50 6.53 -2.18 -12.79
CA PHE A 50 6.03 -2.61 -11.48
C PHE A 50 4.76 -3.49 -11.53
N THR A 51 4.63 -4.32 -12.55
CA THR A 51 3.47 -5.22 -12.72
C THR A 51 3.59 -6.53 -11.95
N TYR A 52 4.70 -6.74 -11.23
CA TYR A 52 4.97 -7.94 -10.43
C TYR A 52 5.80 -7.61 -9.18
N ILE A 53 5.85 -8.54 -8.23
CA ILE A 53 6.73 -8.49 -7.06
C ILE A 53 7.98 -9.33 -7.34
N PRO A 54 9.21 -8.77 -7.26
CA PRO A 54 10.42 -9.53 -7.49
C PRO A 54 10.57 -10.64 -6.44
N LYS A 55 10.85 -11.86 -6.88
CA LYS A 55 11.25 -12.94 -5.98
C LYS A 55 12.71 -12.72 -5.57
N THR A 56 12.94 -12.55 -4.29
CA THR A 56 14.26 -12.35 -3.71
C THR A 56 14.72 -13.59 -2.98
N LYS A 57 16.05 -13.69 -2.78
CA LYS A 57 16.72 -14.72 -2.00
C LYS A 57 17.53 -14.05 -0.89
N PRO A 58 17.93 -14.79 0.16
CA PRO A 58 18.73 -14.21 1.26
C PRO A 58 20.00 -13.49 0.80
N GLU A 59 20.67 -14.01 -0.23
CA GLU A 59 21.88 -13.46 -0.82
C GLU A 59 21.70 -12.14 -1.60
N ASP A 60 20.46 -11.75 -1.90
CA ASP A 60 20.17 -10.47 -2.54
C ASP A 60 20.27 -9.29 -1.56
N PHE A 61 20.32 -9.59 -0.26
CA PHE A 61 20.43 -8.59 0.79
C PHE A 61 21.83 -8.54 1.37
N ARG A 62 22.39 -7.33 1.53
CA ARG A 62 23.71 -7.14 2.13
C ARG A 62 23.75 -7.73 3.53
N GLU A 63 24.84 -8.43 3.86
CA GLU A 63 25.02 -9.06 5.16
C GLU A 63 24.96 -8.03 6.30
N ASP A 64 25.52 -6.84 6.06
CA ASP A 64 25.62 -5.74 6.99
C ASP A 64 24.50 -4.68 6.86
N ALA A 65 23.39 -5.01 6.18
CA ALA A 65 22.21 -4.15 6.15
C ALA A 65 21.51 -4.15 7.52
N ASP A 66 21.25 -2.98 8.06
CA ASP A 66 20.54 -2.78 9.33
C ASP A 66 19.05 -3.11 9.18
N TYR A 67 18.48 -2.81 8.00
CA TYR A 67 17.09 -3.14 7.70
C TYR A 67 16.82 -3.33 6.21
N VAL A 68 15.70 -4.00 5.94
CA VAL A 68 15.12 -4.12 4.60
C VAL A 68 13.77 -3.41 4.59
N TYR A 69 13.52 -2.64 3.53
CA TYR A 69 12.28 -1.88 3.35
C TYR A 69 11.43 -2.41 2.21
N ILE A 70 10.12 -2.53 2.46
CA ILE A 70 9.12 -2.83 1.45
C ILE A 70 7.90 -1.90 1.52
N CYS A 71 7.27 -1.67 0.38
CA CYS A 71 5.90 -1.16 0.30
C CYS A 71 4.98 -2.36 0.04
N MET A 72 4.27 -2.81 1.07
CA MET A 72 3.52 -4.07 1.09
C MET A 72 2.47 -4.15 0.00
N ASN A 73 1.75 -3.05 -0.26
CA ASN A 73 0.77 -2.92 -1.33
C ASN A 73 1.02 -1.65 -2.14
N ASN A 74 1.25 -1.81 -3.43
CA ASN A 74 1.58 -0.73 -4.35
C ASN A 74 0.31 -0.08 -4.93
N THR A 75 -0.18 0.95 -4.28
CA THR A 75 -1.45 1.64 -4.58
C THR A 75 -1.62 2.04 -6.04
N ILE A 76 -0.53 2.43 -6.71
CA ILE A 76 -0.55 2.92 -8.10
C ILE A 76 -0.56 1.76 -9.10
N TYR A 77 0.24 0.73 -8.83
CA TYR A 77 0.51 -0.36 -9.76
C TYR A 77 -0.31 -1.62 -9.46
N GLY A 78 -0.95 -1.70 -8.28
CA GLY A 78 -1.85 -2.79 -7.92
C GLY A 78 -1.18 -4.10 -7.53
N THR A 79 0.12 -4.11 -7.27
CA THR A 79 0.84 -5.27 -6.77
C THR A 79 0.85 -5.32 -5.23
N VAL A 80 0.84 -6.52 -4.67
CA VAL A 80 0.92 -6.77 -3.22
C VAL A 80 1.82 -7.96 -2.92
N TYR A 81 2.59 -7.89 -1.84
CA TYR A 81 3.35 -9.04 -1.35
C TYR A 81 2.39 -10.10 -0.78
N LYS A 82 2.41 -11.30 -1.33
CA LYS A 82 1.72 -12.49 -0.77
C LYS A 82 2.62 -13.24 0.20
N GLU A 83 3.93 -13.16 -0.01
CA GLU A 83 4.96 -13.73 0.83
C GLU A 83 5.99 -12.64 1.17
N LEU A 84 6.48 -12.65 2.40
CA LEU A 84 7.51 -11.69 2.82
C LEU A 84 8.87 -12.08 2.22
N PRO A 85 9.73 -11.09 1.89
CA PRO A 85 11.08 -11.37 1.43
C PRO A 85 11.89 -12.11 2.52
N PRO A 86 12.78 -13.03 2.12
CA PRO A 86 13.58 -13.81 3.06
C PRO A 86 14.77 -13.00 3.61
N VAL A 87 14.49 -12.04 4.48
CA VAL A 87 15.49 -11.07 4.99
C VAL A 87 16.43 -11.64 6.07
N GLY A 88 16.19 -12.88 6.53
CA GLY A 88 16.98 -13.48 7.62
C GLY A 88 16.74 -12.75 8.94
N ASP A 89 17.83 -12.44 9.66
CA ASP A 89 17.79 -11.76 10.96
C ASP A 89 17.67 -10.24 10.85
N LYS A 90 17.64 -9.70 9.62
CA LYS A 90 17.53 -8.26 9.39
C LYS A 90 16.15 -7.73 9.78
N VAL A 91 16.12 -6.49 10.23
CA VAL A 91 14.88 -5.80 10.53
C VAL A 91 14.09 -5.57 9.24
N LEU A 92 12.84 -6.04 9.18
CA LEU A 92 11.94 -5.75 8.06
C LEU A 92 11.04 -4.57 8.41
N ILE A 93 11.02 -3.56 7.54
CA ILE A 93 10.16 -2.37 7.66
C ILE A 93 9.16 -2.36 6.51
N ALA A 94 7.89 -2.16 6.82
CA ALA A 94 6.84 -2.16 5.81
C ALA A 94 5.91 -0.94 5.87
N ASP A 95 5.72 -0.30 4.72
CA ASP A 95 4.58 0.60 4.46
C ASP A 95 3.36 -0.24 4.06
N VAL A 96 2.35 -0.26 4.93
CA VAL A 96 1.09 -0.97 4.68
C VAL A 96 -0.08 0.00 4.44
N SER A 97 0.18 1.26 4.10
CA SER A 97 -0.82 2.32 4.01
C SER A 97 -2.04 1.96 3.15
N SER A 98 -1.87 1.17 2.09
CA SER A 98 -3.00 0.83 1.20
C SER A 98 -3.57 -0.58 1.40
N CYS A 99 -3.08 -1.31 2.40
CA CYS A 99 -3.62 -2.63 2.77
C CYS A 99 -3.79 -2.81 4.29
N ALA A 100 -3.58 -1.76 5.09
CA ALA A 100 -3.79 -1.82 6.54
C ALA A 100 -5.19 -2.37 6.85
N LEU A 101 -5.29 -3.38 7.72
CA LEU A 101 -6.54 -4.03 8.14
C LEU A 101 -7.36 -4.66 7.00
N SER A 102 -6.79 -4.91 5.84
CA SER A 102 -7.48 -5.61 4.74
C SER A 102 -7.45 -7.14 4.89
N GLU A 103 -6.48 -7.62 5.63
CA GLU A 103 -6.23 -9.03 5.93
C GLU A 103 -5.36 -9.16 7.19
N PRO A 104 -5.26 -10.34 7.81
CA PRO A 104 -4.33 -10.58 8.91
C PRO A 104 -2.89 -10.32 8.49
N LEU A 105 -2.14 -9.67 9.37
CA LEU A 105 -0.70 -9.45 9.22
C LEU A 105 0.00 -9.87 10.51
N ASP A 106 0.93 -10.81 10.41
CA ASP A 106 1.78 -11.18 11.54
C ASP A 106 2.85 -10.10 11.77
N ILE A 107 2.52 -9.14 12.63
CA ILE A 107 3.41 -8.00 12.94
C ILE A 107 4.72 -8.44 13.63
N SER A 108 4.79 -9.65 14.21
CA SER A 108 6.01 -10.17 14.82
C SER A 108 7.15 -10.39 13.82
N LYS A 109 6.85 -10.46 12.56
CA LYS A 109 7.83 -10.58 11.45
C LYS A 109 8.51 -9.26 11.10
N PHE A 110 8.07 -8.15 11.68
CA PHE A 110 8.55 -6.81 11.33
C PHE A 110 9.21 -6.15 12.52
N GLY A 111 10.22 -5.32 12.25
CA GLY A 111 10.69 -4.36 13.24
C GLY A 111 9.81 -3.11 13.28
N MET A 112 9.25 -2.74 12.12
CA MET A 112 8.32 -1.63 12.03
C MET A 112 7.30 -1.86 10.92
N VAL A 113 6.04 -1.58 11.24
CA VAL A 113 4.94 -1.48 10.27
C VAL A 113 4.29 -0.12 10.44
N TYR A 114 4.08 0.60 9.35
CA TYR A 114 3.40 1.88 9.43
C TYR A 114 2.39 2.09 8.30
N PHE A 115 1.43 2.96 8.55
CA PHE A 115 0.46 3.36 7.53
C PHE A 115 -0.10 4.76 7.78
N GLY A 116 -0.32 5.48 6.68
CA GLY A 116 -1.20 6.64 6.68
C GLY A 116 -2.66 6.18 6.67
N ALA A 117 -3.47 6.73 7.57
CA ALA A 117 -4.84 6.27 7.79
C ALA A 117 -5.80 6.54 6.60
N GLN A 118 -5.48 7.51 5.75
CA GLN A 118 -6.37 8.10 4.72
C GLN A 118 -6.85 7.16 3.61
N LYS A 119 -6.38 5.92 3.57
CA LYS A 119 -6.80 4.96 2.53
C LYS A 119 -7.84 3.97 3.05
N ASN A 120 -7.54 3.28 4.13
CA ASN A 120 -8.35 2.15 4.57
C ASN A 120 -8.86 2.26 6.01
N VAL A 121 -8.41 3.24 6.79
CA VAL A 121 -8.61 3.24 8.26
C VAL A 121 -9.28 4.49 8.79
N ALA A 122 -8.97 5.69 8.25
CA ALA A 122 -9.53 6.96 8.73
C ALA A 122 -9.36 8.07 7.68
N PRO A 123 -9.81 9.31 7.91
CA PRO A 123 -9.44 10.48 7.11
C PRO A 123 -7.94 10.79 7.18
N ALA A 124 -7.46 11.66 6.29
CA ALA A 124 -6.09 12.16 6.31
C ALA A 124 -5.76 12.92 7.62
N GLY A 125 -4.47 12.87 8.01
CA GLY A 125 -3.95 13.58 9.18
C GLY A 125 -3.48 12.67 10.32
N LEU A 126 -3.60 11.35 10.17
CA LEU A 126 -3.12 10.35 11.13
C LEU A 126 -2.16 9.39 10.43
N VAL A 127 -1.03 9.13 11.07
CA VAL A 127 -0.12 8.03 10.76
C VAL A 127 -0.05 7.13 11.99
N VAL A 128 -0.14 5.83 11.78
CA VAL A 128 0.07 4.82 12.82
C VAL A 128 1.38 4.11 12.52
N ALA A 129 2.25 4.02 13.51
CA ALA A 129 3.49 3.26 13.46
C ALA A 129 3.47 2.22 14.60
N ILE A 130 3.69 0.96 14.24
CA ILE A 130 3.86 -0.16 15.17
C ILE A 130 5.33 -0.53 15.12
N ILE A 131 6.04 -0.31 16.20
CA ILE A 131 7.50 -0.40 16.24
C ILE A 131 7.89 -1.38 17.35
N ARG A 132 8.83 -2.26 17.06
CA ARG A 132 9.43 -3.15 18.05
C ARG A 132 10.21 -2.32 19.07
N GLU A 133 10.01 -2.59 20.35
CA GLU A 133 10.49 -1.74 21.44
C GLU A 133 12.02 -1.59 21.47
N ASP A 134 12.76 -2.64 21.11
CA ASP A 134 14.21 -2.63 21.05
C ASP A 134 14.80 -1.69 19.97
N LEU A 135 13.98 -1.22 19.03
CA LEU A 135 14.38 -0.26 18.01
C LEU A 135 14.22 1.20 18.45
N LEU A 136 13.56 1.45 19.59
CA LEU A 136 13.37 2.82 20.09
C LEU A 136 14.65 3.36 20.76
N GLY A 137 14.87 4.68 20.62
CA GLY A 137 15.96 5.38 21.30
C GLY A 137 17.29 5.40 20.56
N ASN A 138 17.32 4.95 19.31
CA ASN A 138 18.51 4.97 18.46
C ASN A 138 18.56 6.17 17.49
N ALA A 139 17.69 7.17 17.71
CA ALA A 139 17.62 8.36 16.87
C ALA A 139 18.93 9.11 16.81
N ARG A 140 19.29 9.64 15.65
CA ARG A 140 20.47 10.51 15.47
C ARG A 140 20.26 11.84 16.18
N ASP A 141 21.35 12.48 16.64
CA ASP A 141 21.32 13.80 17.31
C ASP A 141 20.65 14.89 16.46
N ILE A 142 20.72 14.76 15.13
CA ILE A 142 20.10 15.71 14.20
C ILE A 142 18.62 15.43 13.96
N THR A 143 18.07 14.33 14.48
CA THR A 143 16.65 13.95 14.26
C THR A 143 15.74 14.99 14.90
N PRO A 144 14.84 15.63 14.14
CA PRO A 144 13.87 16.54 14.72
C PRO A 144 13.05 15.84 15.80
N ILE A 145 12.79 16.51 16.92
CA ILE A 145 12.12 15.92 18.09
C ILE A 145 10.77 15.27 17.76
N MET A 146 10.03 15.84 16.81
CA MET A 146 8.75 15.31 16.35
C MET A 146 8.87 14.01 15.55
N MET A 147 10.06 13.68 15.08
CA MET A 147 10.37 12.48 14.30
C MET A 147 11.12 11.43 15.15
N ASN A 148 11.33 11.70 16.43
CA ASN A 148 11.94 10.78 17.38
C ASN A 148 10.85 9.89 18.00
N TYR A 149 10.83 8.61 17.64
CA TYR A 149 9.81 7.66 18.09
C TYR A 149 9.89 7.40 19.59
N LYS A 150 11.06 7.45 20.20
CA LYS A 150 11.22 7.32 21.66
C LYS A 150 10.47 8.45 22.39
N VAL A 151 10.58 9.68 21.89
CA VAL A 151 9.84 10.84 22.46
C VAL A 151 8.34 10.67 22.33
N GLN A 152 7.87 10.15 21.20
CA GLN A 152 6.46 9.86 21.00
C GLN A 152 5.98 8.71 21.89
N ALA A 153 6.77 7.64 22.02
CA ALA A 153 6.43 6.48 22.84
C ALA A 153 6.38 6.85 24.34
N ASP A 154 7.36 7.60 24.84
CA ASP A 154 7.42 8.04 26.24
C ASP A 154 6.26 8.99 26.63
N ALA A 155 5.65 9.63 25.64
CA ALA A 155 4.51 10.52 25.81
C ALA A 155 3.17 9.86 25.41
N ASP A 156 3.08 8.54 25.30
CA ASP A 156 1.88 7.80 24.88
C ASP A 156 1.26 8.36 23.58
N SER A 157 2.12 8.77 22.62
CA SER A 157 1.76 9.45 21.37
C SER A 157 1.08 10.83 21.55
N LEU A 158 1.23 11.44 22.72
CA LEU A 158 0.65 12.74 23.08
C LEU A 158 1.71 13.82 23.31
N TYR A 159 2.90 13.67 22.74
CA TYR A 159 3.95 14.69 22.84
C TYR A 159 3.48 16.08 22.32
N ASN A 160 2.67 16.06 21.28
CA ASN A 160 1.96 17.25 20.79
C ASN A 160 0.46 16.98 20.77
N THR A 161 -0.34 18.03 20.56
CA THR A 161 -1.81 17.91 20.42
C THR A 161 -2.16 16.97 19.26
N PRO A 162 -2.83 15.85 19.53
CA PRO A 162 -3.12 14.87 18.49
C PRO A 162 -4.32 15.27 17.63
N PRO A 163 -4.49 14.71 16.42
CA PRO A 163 -5.64 14.93 15.55
C PRO A 163 -6.88 14.18 16.07
N CYS A 164 -7.47 14.65 17.18
CA CYS A 164 -8.56 13.97 17.91
C CYS A 164 -9.69 13.48 17.02
N TRP A 165 -10.14 14.29 16.05
CA TRP A 165 -11.20 13.90 15.11
C TRP A 165 -10.82 12.67 14.29
N THR A 166 -9.62 12.65 13.70
CA THR A 166 -9.15 11.54 12.87
C THR A 166 -8.96 10.28 13.70
N ILE A 167 -8.47 10.41 14.94
CA ILE A 167 -8.34 9.28 15.88
C ILE A 167 -9.72 8.73 16.26
N TYR A 168 -10.70 9.60 16.49
CA TYR A 168 -12.08 9.17 16.77
C TYR A 168 -12.69 8.40 15.60
N ILE A 169 -12.53 8.88 14.36
CA ILE A 169 -13.00 8.15 13.18
C ILE A 169 -12.23 6.81 13.00
N CYS A 170 -10.93 6.79 13.26
CA CYS A 170 -10.16 5.56 13.26
C CYS A 170 -10.76 4.52 14.24
N LYS A 171 -11.10 4.95 15.46
CA LYS A 171 -11.80 4.10 16.43
C LYS A 171 -13.10 3.54 15.88
N LEU A 172 -13.94 4.39 15.27
CA LEU A 172 -15.20 3.94 14.68
C LEU A 172 -15.02 2.90 13.57
N VAL A 173 -13.99 3.06 12.74
CA VAL A 173 -13.65 2.06 11.68
C VAL A 173 -13.19 0.74 12.31
N LEU A 174 -12.39 0.78 13.39
CA LEU A 174 -11.98 -0.42 14.10
C LEU A 174 -13.17 -1.13 14.76
N ASP A 175 -14.09 -0.37 15.36
CA ASP A 175 -15.32 -0.91 15.93
C ASP A 175 -16.20 -1.54 14.83
N TRP A 176 -16.40 -0.86 13.71
CA TRP A 176 -17.11 -1.39 12.55
C TRP A 176 -16.52 -2.71 12.03
N ILE A 177 -15.19 -2.82 11.91
CA ILE A 177 -14.56 -4.09 11.50
C ILE A 177 -14.89 -5.21 12.50
N LYS A 178 -14.87 -4.93 13.80
CA LYS A 178 -15.19 -5.91 14.84
C LYS A 178 -16.65 -6.31 14.83
N GLU A 179 -17.56 -5.36 14.66
CA GLU A 179 -19.00 -5.57 14.73
C GLU A 179 -19.53 -6.28 13.48
N GLU A 180 -19.09 -5.86 12.27
CA GLU A 180 -19.59 -6.39 11.00
C GLU A 180 -18.87 -7.66 10.55
N PHE A 181 -17.58 -7.80 10.82
CA PHE A 181 -16.77 -8.91 10.32
C PHE A 181 -16.27 -9.83 11.43
N GLY A 182 -16.13 -9.36 12.64
CA GLY A 182 -15.65 -10.13 13.78
C GLY A 182 -14.14 -10.39 13.78
N SER A 183 -13.50 -10.52 12.59
CA SER A 183 -12.07 -10.76 12.47
C SER A 183 -11.48 -10.23 11.16
N LEU A 184 -10.14 -10.16 11.09
CA LEU A 184 -9.44 -9.80 9.85
C LEU A 184 -9.43 -10.95 8.83
N GLU A 185 -9.59 -12.19 9.24
CA GLU A 185 -9.80 -13.34 8.35
C GLU A 185 -11.12 -13.20 7.59
N ALA A 186 -12.20 -12.82 8.27
CA ALA A 186 -13.49 -12.57 7.64
C ALA A 186 -13.44 -11.34 6.72
N MET A 187 -12.73 -10.27 7.12
CA MET A 187 -12.48 -9.11 6.25
C MET A 187 -11.71 -9.51 5.00
N LYS A 188 -10.67 -10.34 5.13
CA LYS A 188 -9.91 -10.89 3.99
C LYS A 188 -10.83 -11.64 3.03
N ALA A 189 -11.63 -12.58 3.52
CA ALA A 189 -12.58 -13.35 2.71
C ALA A 189 -13.59 -12.44 1.98
N HIS A 190 -14.07 -11.39 2.63
CA HIS A 190 -14.92 -10.37 2.02
C HIS A 190 -14.19 -9.62 0.90
N ASN A 191 -12.96 -9.18 1.13
CA ASN A 191 -12.14 -8.46 0.16
C ASN A 191 -11.77 -9.36 -1.03
N GLU A 192 -11.45 -10.63 -0.80
CA GLU A 192 -11.20 -11.62 -1.86
C GLU A 192 -12.43 -11.80 -2.76
N LYS A 193 -13.61 -11.99 -2.16
CA LYS A 193 -14.86 -12.08 -2.91
C LYS A 193 -15.11 -10.82 -3.75
N LYS A 194 -14.93 -9.66 -3.17
CA LYS A 194 -15.11 -8.36 -3.83
C LYS A 194 -14.13 -8.17 -4.99
N ALA A 195 -12.84 -8.44 -4.78
CA ALA A 195 -11.82 -8.31 -5.81
C ALA A 195 -12.01 -9.33 -6.94
N ALA A 196 -12.44 -10.56 -6.62
CA ALA A 196 -12.69 -11.60 -7.60
C ALA A 196 -13.77 -11.21 -8.63
N ILE A 197 -14.79 -10.44 -8.25
CA ILE A 197 -15.82 -9.95 -9.18
C ILE A 197 -15.17 -9.13 -10.31
N LEU A 198 -14.30 -8.22 -9.97
CA LEU A 198 -13.62 -7.36 -10.95
C LEU A 198 -12.54 -8.12 -11.74
N TYR A 199 -11.69 -8.89 -11.05
CA TYR A 199 -10.63 -9.64 -11.73
C TYR A 199 -11.17 -10.72 -12.68
N ASN A 200 -12.24 -11.44 -12.30
CA ASN A 200 -12.87 -12.42 -13.18
C ASN A 200 -13.44 -11.76 -14.46
N PHE A 201 -13.98 -10.56 -14.34
CA PHE A 201 -14.39 -9.82 -15.52
C PHE A 201 -13.20 -9.43 -16.39
N LEU A 202 -12.14 -8.82 -15.81
CA LEU A 202 -10.94 -8.39 -16.53
C LEU A 202 -10.23 -9.54 -17.26
N ASP A 203 -10.22 -10.74 -16.65
CA ASP A 203 -9.56 -11.92 -17.22
C ASP A 203 -10.37 -12.53 -18.40
N ASN A 204 -11.65 -12.21 -18.54
CA ASN A 204 -12.52 -12.72 -19.60
C ASN A 204 -12.97 -11.64 -20.60
N SER A 205 -12.74 -10.36 -20.33
CA SER A 205 -13.09 -9.25 -21.21
C SER A 205 -12.21 -9.26 -22.46
N LYS A 206 -12.79 -8.86 -23.60
CA LYS A 206 -12.07 -8.67 -24.85
C LYS A 206 -11.50 -7.26 -25.00
N MET A 207 -12.00 -6.32 -24.20
CA MET A 207 -11.61 -4.90 -24.27
C MET A 207 -10.77 -4.47 -23.07
N PHE A 208 -11.12 -4.93 -21.85
CA PHE A 208 -10.45 -4.53 -20.63
C PHE A 208 -9.46 -5.60 -20.18
N ARG A 209 -8.30 -5.19 -19.68
CA ARG A 209 -7.31 -6.10 -19.11
C ARG A 209 -6.66 -5.53 -17.86
N GLY A 210 -6.46 -6.36 -16.85
CA GLY A 210 -5.64 -6.04 -15.70
C GLY A 210 -4.17 -5.89 -16.07
N THR A 211 -3.43 -5.03 -15.38
CA THR A 211 -2.01 -4.78 -15.68
C THR A 211 -1.06 -5.62 -14.83
N VAL A 212 -1.56 -6.28 -13.79
CA VAL A 212 -0.76 -7.01 -12.80
C VAL A 212 -0.80 -8.51 -13.08
N VAL A 213 0.34 -9.19 -12.91
CA VAL A 213 0.38 -10.65 -12.96
C VAL A 213 -0.54 -11.27 -11.89
N PRO A 214 -1.25 -12.36 -12.20
CA PRO A 214 -2.32 -12.88 -11.32
C PRO A 214 -1.87 -13.15 -9.88
N GLU A 215 -0.67 -13.68 -9.68
CA GLU A 215 -0.13 -14.06 -8.38
C GLU A 215 0.12 -12.85 -7.44
N ASP A 216 0.37 -11.67 -8.00
CA ASP A 216 0.74 -10.47 -7.24
C ASP A 216 -0.39 -9.43 -7.15
N ARG A 217 -1.60 -9.77 -7.56
CA ARG A 217 -2.76 -8.87 -7.58
C ARG A 217 -3.17 -8.40 -6.18
N SER A 218 -3.36 -7.09 -6.06
CA SER A 218 -3.88 -6.43 -4.85
C SER A 218 -5.39 -6.67 -4.69
N LEU A 219 -5.84 -6.84 -3.45
CA LEU A 219 -7.27 -6.85 -3.11
C LEU A 219 -7.86 -5.43 -2.99
N MET A 220 -6.99 -4.40 -2.92
CA MET A 220 -7.37 -3.02 -2.62
C MET A 220 -7.33 -2.09 -3.83
N ASN A 221 -6.39 -2.33 -4.76
CA ASN A 221 -6.15 -1.44 -5.89
C ASN A 221 -6.02 -2.26 -7.17
N VAL A 222 -6.98 -2.12 -8.05
CA VAL A 222 -7.08 -2.87 -9.31
C VAL A 222 -6.87 -1.92 -10.49
N PRO A 223 -5.64 -1.82 -11.01
CA PRO A 223 -5.38 -1.07 -12.25
C PRO A 223 -5.76 -1.90 -13.47
N PHE A 224 -6.33 -1.24 -14.46
CA PHE A 224 -6.72 -1.85 -15.72
C PHE A 224 -6.68 -0.85 -16.87
N VAL A 225 -6.63 -1.35 -18.08
CA VAL A 225 -6.55 -0.57 -19.32
C VAL A 225 -7.47 -1.17 -20.39
N THR A 226 -7.76 -0.38 -21.42
CA THR A 226 -8.28 -0.86 -22.71
C THR A 226 -7.17 -0.89 -23.74
N ASP A 227 -7.50 -1.15 -25.00
CA ASP A 227 -6.50 -1.27 -26.08
C ASP A 227 -5.95 0.06 -26.55
N SER A 228 -6.60 1.20 -26.22
CA SER A 228 -6.11 2.52 -26.61
C SER A 228 -6.35 3.58 -25.53
N ASP A 229 -5.56 4.64 -25.59
CA ASP A 229 -5.72 5.81 -24.70
C ASP A 229 -7.02 6.56 -24.96
N GLU A 230 -7.51 6.54 -26.21
CA GLU A 230 -8.79 7.12 -26.58
C GLU A 230 -9.95 6.39 -25.93
N LEU A 231 -9.94 5.05 -25.93
CA LEU A 231 -10.94 4.23 -25.22
C LEU A 231 -10.84 4.39 -23.70
N ASN A 232 -9.61 4.46 -23.15
CA ASN A 232 -9.40 4.77 -21.74
C ASN A 232 -10.06 6.10 -21.35
N ALA A 233 -9.82 7.16 -22.16
CA ALA A 233 -10.36 8.48 -21.90
C ALA A 233 -11.90 8.51 -22.04
N LYS A 234 -12.46 7.83 -23.06
CA LYS A 234 -13.89 7.69 -23.27
C LYS A 234 -14.55 6.99 -22.09
N PHE A 235 -14.02 5.83 -21.68
CA PHE A 235 -14.51 5.08 -20.52
C PHE A 235 -14.53 5.94 -19.25
N ILE A 236 -13.43 6.63 -18.95
CA ILE A 236 -13.32 7.47 -17.75
C ILE A 236 -14.39 8.58 -17.77
N LYS A 237 -14.64 9.20 -18.92
CA LYS A 237 -15.64 10.25 -19.08
C LYS A 237 -17.04 9.70 -18.83
N GLU A 238 -17.42 8.64 -19.52
CA GLU A 238 -18.77 8.05 -19.43
C GLU A 238 -19.03 7.44 -18.04
N ALA A 239 -18.03 6.79 -17.44
CA ALA A 239 -18.09 6.28 -16.08
C ALA A 239 -18.31 7.42 -15.05
N THR A 240 -17.63 8.57 -15.25
CA THR A 240 -17.82 9.74 -14.37
C THR A 240 -19.23 10.31 -14.52
N GLU A 241 -19.76 10.40 -15.72
CA GLU A 241 -21.15 10.82 -16.01
C GLU A 241 -22.19 9.84 -15.41
N ALA A 242 -21.83 8.56 -15.34
CA ALA A 242 -22.66 7.51 -14.71
C ALA A 242 -22.52 7.47 -13.17
N GLY A 243 -21.68 8.34 -12.57
CA GLY A 243 -21.51 8.44 -11.12
C GLY A 243 -20.37 7.63 -10.54
N PHE A 244 -19.53 6.98 -11.36
CA PHE A 244 -18.30 6.32 -10.91
C PHE A 244 -17.16 7.34 -10.83
N VAL A 245 -16.82 7.76 -9.63
CA VAL A 245 -15.78 8.77 -9.39
C VAL A 245 -14.41 8.13 -9.16
N ASN A 246 -13.34 8.87 -9.51
CA ASN A 246 -11.94 8.51 -9.22
C ASN A 246 -11.44 7.22 -9.89
N LEU A 247 -12.03 6.79 -11.01
CA LEU A 247 -11.55 5.65 -11.80
C LEU A 247 -10.31 5.96 -12.64
N LYS A 248 -10.03 7.24 -12.93
CA LYS A 248 -8.84 7.61 -13.69
C LYS A 248 -7.57 7.10 -13.00
N GLY A 249 -6.73 6.39 -13.76
CA GLY A 249 -5.44 5.91 -13.28
C GLY A 249 -4.47 7.03 -12.90
N HIS A 250 -3.40 6.67 -12.21
CA HIS A 250 -2.39 7.64 -11.83
C HIS A 250 -1.67 8.19 -13.06
N ARG A 251 -1.35 9.50 -13.04
CA ARG A 251 -0.71 10.21 -14.17
C ARG A 251 0.57 9.57 -14.71
N THR A 252 1.27 8.75 -13.93
CA THR A 252 2.51 8.07 -14.31
C THR A 252 2.28 6.74 -15.01
N VAL A 253 1.07 6.17 -14.95
CA VAL A 253 0.73 4.85 -15.50
C VAL A 253 -0.33 4.98 -16.59
N GLY A 254 -1.23 5.96 -16.46
CA GLY A 254 -2.39 6.07 -17.34
C GLY A 254 -3.50 5.08 -16.99
N GLY A 255 -4.36 4.78 -17.96
CA GLY A 255 -5.45 3.84 -17.80
C GLY A 255 -6.44 4.18 -16.69
N MET A 256 -7.00 3.16 -16.09
CA MET A 256 -7.97 3.23 -15.00
C MET A 256 -7.43 2.50 -13.76
N ARG A 257 -8.00 2.83 -12.59
CA ARG A 257 -7.75 2.12 -11.35
C ARG A 257 -9.00 2.15 -10.45
N ALA A 258 -9.54 1.00 -10.13
CA ALA A 258 -10.53 0.85 -9.08
C ALA A 258 -9.83 0.69 -7.72
N SER A 259 -10.09 1.60 -6.78
CA SER A 259 -9.64 1.49 -5.39
C SER A 259 -10.81 1.01 -4.54
N ILE A 260 -10.81 -0.30 -4.26
CA ILE A 260 -11.93 -1.03 -3.63
C ILE A 260 -11.62 -1.36 -2.17
N TYR A 261 -11.20 -0.38 -1.41
CA TYR A 261 -10.85 -0.52 0.02
C TYR A 261 -11.95 -1.21 0.85
N ASN A 262 -11.65 -1.54 2.09
CA ASN A 262 -12.55 -2.29 2.99
C ASN A 262 -13.99 -1.78 2.98
N ALA A 263 -14.17 -0.46 3.05
CA ALA A 263 -15.50 0.16 3.11
C ALA A 263 -16.26 0.20 1.77
N MET A 264 -15.63 -0.17 0.64
CA MET A 264 -16.34 -0.27 -0.64
C MET A 264 -17.28 -1.49 -0.59
N PRO A 265 -18.60 -1.29 -0.71
CA PRO A 265 -19.54 -2.42 -0.75
C PRO A 265 -19.38 -3.25 -2.03
N ILE A 266 -19.68 -4.54 -1.94
CA ILE A 266 -19.60 -5.47 -3.09
C ILE A 266 -20.46 -4.97 -4.25
N GLU A 267 -21.65 -4.46 -3.97
CA GLU A 267 -22.60 -3.92 -4.95
C GLU A 267 -22.01 -2.77 -5.76
N GLY A 268 -21.09 -1.99 -5.18
CA GLY A 268 -20.36 -0.94 -5.91
C GLY A 268 -19.45 -1.51 -6.99
N VAL A 269 -18.81 -2.64 -6.71
CA VAL A 269 -17.94 -3.34 -7.67
C VAL A 269 -18.78 -4.08 -8.72
N GLU A 270 -19.90 -4.68 -8.33
CA GLU A 270 -20.85 -5.32 -9.24
C GLU A 270 -21.39 -4.31 -10.27
N LYS A 271 -21.83 -3.13 -9.81
CA LYS A 271 -22.28 -2.04 -10.70
C LYS A 271 -21.19 -1.56 -11.65
N LEU A 272 -19.94 -1.50 -11.17
CA LEU A 272 -18.82 -1.14 -12.04
C LEU A 272 -18.64 -2.18 -13.14
N VAL A 273 -18.69 -3.48 -12.81
CA VAL A 273 -18.56 -4.55 -13.81
C VAL A 273 -19.73 -4.56 -14.79
N GLU A 274 -20.96 -4.31 -14.33
CA GLU A 274 -22.13 -4.15 -15.22
C GLU A 274 -21.94 -3.00 -16.21
N PHE A 275 -21.46 -1.86 -15.72
CA PHE A 275 -21.16 -0.71 -16.57
C PHE A 275 -20.03 -1.03 -17.57
N MET A 276 -18.98 -1.73 -17.14
CA MET A 276 -17.88 -2.13 -18.02
C MET A 276 -18.36 -3.08 -19.13
N LYS A 277 -19.22 -4.06 -18.82
CA LYS A 277 -19.82 -4.96 -19.81
C LYS A 277 -20.63 -4.19 -20.87
N LYS A 278 -21.48 -3.28 -20.42
CA LYS A 278 -22.26 -2.43 -21.32
C LYS A 278 -21.37 -1.58 -22.21
N PHE A 279 -20.36 -0.96 -21.63
CA PHE A 279 -19.38 -0.16 -22.39
C PHE A 279 -18.65 -1.01 -23.45
N GLU A 280 -18.24 -2.23 -23.11
CA GLU A 280 -17.62 -3.18 -24.03
C GLU A 280 -18.57 -3.52 -25.20
N GLU A 281 -19.85 -3.83 -24.94
CA GLU A 281 -20.87 -4.13 -25.96
C GLU A 281 -21.11 -2.93 -26.92
N GLU A 282 -21.11 -1.72 -26.39
CA GLU A 282 -21.34 -0.49 -27.18
C GLU A 282 -20.13 0.00 -27.97
N ASN A 283 -18.94 -0.52 -27.69
CA ASN A 283 -17.68 -0.06 -28.28
C ASN A 283 -16.82 -1.19 -28.90
N ALA A 284 -17.39 -2.40 -29.05
CA ALA A 284 -16.75 -3.58 -29.66
C ALA A 284 -16.69 -3.49 -31.20
#